data_d6999b4b8c063fa55888466fdb24a728
#
_entry.id   d6999b4b8c063fa55888466fdb24a728
#
_cell.length_a   1.000
_cell.length_b   1.000
_cell.length_c   1.000
_cell.angle_alpha   90.00
_cell.angle_beta   90.00
_cell.angle_gamma   90.00
#
_symmetry.space_group_name_H-M   'P 1'
#
loop_
_entity.id
_entity.type
_entity.pdbx_description
1 polymer ?
#
loop_
_entity_poly.entity_id
_entity_poly.type
_entity_poly.pdbx_seq_one_letter_code
_entity_poly.pdbx_strand_id
1 'polypeptide(L)'
;MKYTAVLLFGLFVSVPPLSLAQDTPSVVDSEVTSVNELVFTEGPAYHRDGSVFYTDIQNNRIMRLAPGAAIADTFLRPSGRANGLMFDAKGFLIACQGNEKGGLGGRRIVRIDPISKEQTVIVDKYNGGRFNSPNDLCIDKAGRIYFTDPYYSPDRSMLELDDVEGVYRVNSDGTGLVRVLDNKIVARPNGIAISQDEKTLYVVDNNPVVPQRKLWAFDLDDEGLPVGKPRELHDFGMGRGGDGMCMDNAGNLYVTAGANRKYPNQNLDNPAGVYVFSSDGDLQGIIRVPEDMVTNCCFGGSDMKTLYITAGKTLWQVRTKVEGYALWPKPE
;
A
#
# COMPACT_ATOMS: atom_id res chain seq x y z
N MET A 1 57.44 -24.92 48.11
CA MET A 1 56.59 -24.96 46.87
C MET A 1 56.07 -23.58 46.63
N LYS A 2 56.64 -22.86 45.65
CA LYS A 2 56.19 -21.51 45.31
C LYS A 2 55.22 -21.63 44.13
N TYR A 3 53.96 -21.21 44.27
CA TYR A 3 53.01 -21.10 43.16
C TYR A 3 53.14 -19.71 42.54
N THR A 4 53.50 -19.69 41.27
CA THR A 4 53.54 -18.48 40.44
C THR A 4 52.17 -18.31 39.76
N ALA A 5 51.47 -17.24 40.08
CA ALA A 5 50.22 -16.88 39.39
C ALA A 5 50.54 -16.19 38.06
N VAL A 6 50.03 -16.73 36.96
CA VAL A 6 50.11 -16.11 35.63
C VAL A 6 48.82 -15.28 35.45
N LEU A 7 48.99 -13.96 35.37
CA LEU A 7 47.90 -13.04 34.96
C LEU A 7 47.81 -13.06 33.42
N LEU A 8 46.70 -13.56 32.91
CA LEU A 8 46.31 -13.36 31.51
C LEU A 8 45.66 -11.97 31.35
N PHE A 9 46.34 -11.07 30.66
CA PHE A 9 45.76 -9.83 30.17
C PHE A 9 44.93 -10.15 28.93
N GLY A 10 43.60 -10.14 29.07
CA GLY A 10 42.68 -10.16 27.94
C GLY A 10 42.70 -8.82 27.20
N LEU A 11 43.19 -8.79 25.95
CA LEU A 11 42.99 -7.67 25.06
C LEU A 11 41.48 -7.57 24.71
N PHE A 12 40.81 -6.59 25.27
CA PHE A 12 39.50 -6.16 24.72
C PHE A 12 39.75 -5.38 23.43
N VAL A 13 39.58 -6.02 22.29
CA VAL A 13 39.44 -5.33 21.01
C VAL A 13 38.06 -4.68 20.99
N SER A 14 38.02 -3.38 21.19
CA SER A 14 36.78 -2.61 20.96
C SER A 14 36.51 -2.60 19.47
N VAL A 15 35.52 -3.37 19.05
CA VAL A 15 34.94 -3.25 17.71
C VAL A 15 34.16 -1.92 17.67
N PRO A 16 34.54 -0.97 16.80
CA PRO A 16 33.76 0.24 16.65
C PRO A 16 32.36 -0.14 16.21
N PRO A 17 31.30 0.58 16.68
CA PRO A 17 29.95 0.34 16.21
C PRO A 17 29.95 0.52 14.69
N LEU A 18 29.39 -0.46 13.97
CA LEU A 18 29.13 -0.33 12.54
C LEU A 18 28.38 1.00 12.33
N SER A 19 29.01 1.89 11.59
CA SER A 19 28.38 3.10 11.07
C SER A 19 27.16 2.67 10.27
N LEU A 20 25.97 2.88 10.84
CA LEU A 20 24.72 2.73 10.14
C LEU A 20 24.70 3.74 8.99
N ALA A 21 24.54 3.21 7.79
CA ALA A 21 24.12 3.79 6.53
C ALA A 21 24.23 5.31 6.39
N GLN A 22 24.93 5.70 5.33
CA GLN A 22 24.93 7.06 4.78
C GLN A 22 23.51 7.66 4.83
N ASP A 23 23.40 8.82 5.47
CA ASP A 23 22.20 9.64 5.46
C ASP A 23 21.84 9.98 4.00
N THR A 24 20.90 9.23 3.45
CA THR A 24 20.14 9.71 2.28
C THR A 24 19.51 11.05 2.66
N PRO A 25 19.47 12.03 1.75
CA PRO A 25 18.86 13.33 2.04
C PRO A 25 17.48 13.11 2.66
N SER A 26 17.26 13.61 3.86
CA SER A 26 16.02 13.38 4.57
C SER A 26 14.84 13.93 3.77
N VAL A 27 13.93 13.03 3.35
CA VAL A 27 12.67 13.36 2.67
C VAL A 27 11.56 13.73 3.67
N VAL A 28 11.87 13.68 4.96
CA VAL A 28 10.94 13.95 6.07
C VAL A 28 11.50 15.01 7.01
N ASP A 29 10.61 15.68 7.76
CA ASP A 29 10.95 16.70 8.76
C ASP A 29 10.76 16.23 10.21
N SER A 30 10.30 15.00 10.41
CA SER A 30 10.06 14.44 11.75
C SER A 30 10.39 12.94 11.82
N GLU A 31 10.39 12.40 13.03
CA GLU A 31 10.44 10.97 13.26
C GLU A 31 9.10 10.28 12.92
N VAL A 32 9.16 8.98 12.57
CA VAL A 32 7.97 8.15 12.38
C VAL A 32 7.38 7.81 13.74
N THR A 33 6.11 8.19 13.97
CA THR A 33 5.41 7.96 15.24
C THR A 33 4.17 7.10 15.06
N SER A 34 3.87 6.24 16.05
CA SER A 34 2.66 5.42 16.07
C SER A 34 1.45 6.26 16.47
N VAL A 35 0.31 6.04 15.78
CA VAL A 35 -0.97 6.68 16.11
C VAL A 35 -2.05 5.68 16.53
N ASN A 36 -1.89 4.39 16.28
CA ASN A 36 -2.75 3.31 16.79
C ASN A 36 -2.15 1.92 16.54
N GLU A 37 -2.62 0.91 17.28
CA GLU A 37 -2.21 -0.49 17.16
C GLU A 37 -3.43 -1.43 17.00
N LEU A 38 -3.37 -2.39 16.07
CA LEU A 38 -4.43 -3.35 15.76
C LEU A 38 -3.85 -4.74 15.44
N VAL A 39 -4.51 -5.55 14.60
CA VAL A 39 -4.05 -6.90 14.25
C VAL A 39 -3.28 -6.92 12.93
N PHE A 40 -3.89 -6.38 11.85
CA PHE A 40 -3.24 -6.25 10.55
C PHE A 40 -3.85 -5.08 9.79
N THR A 41 -3.09 -4.01 9.72
CA THR A 41 -3.53 -2.74 9.17
C THR A 41 -3.20 -2.62 7.69
N GLU A 42 -4.12 -1.99 6.93
CA GLU A 42 -4.01 -1.77 5.50
C GLU A 42 -4.79 -0.53 5.06
N GLY A 43 -4.67 -0.17 3.78
CA GLY A 43 -5.49 0.74 3.02
C GLY A 43 -5.81 2.06 3.71
N PRO A 44 -4.82 2.88 4.14
CA PRO A 44 -5.10 4.15 4.78
C PRO A 44 -5.64 5.14 3.75
N ALA A 45 -6.67 5.89 4.14
CA ALA A 45 -7.29 6.94 3.34
C ALA A 45 -7.61 8.17 4.19
N TYR A 46 -7.20 9.34 3.72
CA TYR A 46 -7.46 10.60 4.41
C TYR A 46 -8.75 11.25 3.89
N HIS A 47 -9.60 11.68 4.80
CA HIS A 47 -10.84 12.39 4.49
C HIS A 47 -10.68 13.90 4.72
N ARG A 48 -11.41 14.70 3.93
CA ARG A 48 -11.36 16.19 4.02
C ARG A 48 -11.77 16.77 5.37
N ASP A 49 -12.45 16.00 6.25
CA ASP A 49 -12.74 16.42 7.62
C ASP A 49 -11.54 16.25 8.57
N GLY A 50 -10.41 15.79 8.07
CA GLY A 50 -9.19 15.56 8.83
C GLY A 50 -9.08 14.15 9.42
N SER A 51 -10.07 13.28 9.24
CA SER A 51 -10.03 11.90 9.71
C SER A 51 -9.15 11.02 8.81
N VAL A 52 -8.52 10.01 9.39
CA VAL A 52 -7.84 8.93 8.67
C VAL A 52 -8.63 7.65 8.84
N PHE A 53 -9.01 7.04 7.74
CA PHE A 53 -9.64 5.72 7.70
C PHE A 53 -8.60 4.70 7.31
N TYR A 54 -8.67 3.50 7.86
CA TYR A 54 -7.79 2.39 7.49
C TYR A 54 -8.44 1.07 7.86
N THR A 55 -8.00 -0.01 7.26
CA THR A 55 -8.58 -1.32 7.49
C THR A 55 -7.82 -2.10 8.54
N ASP A 56 -8.53 -2.90 9.32
CA ASP A 56 -8.02 -3.99 10.14
C ASP A 56 -8.63 -5.28 9.58
N ILE A 57 -7.95 -5.83 8.57
CA ILE A 57 -8.48 -6.88 7.70
C ILE A 57 -8.91 -8.11 8.49
N GLN A 58 -8.07 -8.57 9.43
CA GLN A 58 -8.34 -9.81 10.16
C GLN A 58 -9.53 -9.69 11.11
N ASN A 59 -9.77 -8.50 11.64
CA ASN A 59 -10.94 -8.21 12.47
C ASN A 59 -12.18 -7.81 11.64
N ASN A 60 -12.08 -7.83 10.30
CA ASN A 60 -13.16 -7.52 9.37
C ASN A 60 -13.81 -6.16 9.66
N ARG A 61 -12.98 -5.11 9.80
CA ARG A 61 -13.46 -3.75 10.12
C ARG A 61 -12.65 -2.66 9.42
N ILE A 62 -13.29 -1.51 9.26
CA ILE A 62 -12.65 -0.23 8.92
C ILE A 62 -12.60 0.59 10.20
N MET A 63 -11.43 1.17 10.46
CA MET A 63 -11.15 2.06 11.58
C MET A 63 -11.21 3.51 11.12
N ARG A 64 -11.49 4.44 12.03
CA ARG A 64 -11.43 5.88 11.82
C ARG A 64 -10.66 6.53 12.96
N LEU A 65 -9.59 7.21 12.65
CA LEU A 65 -8.90 8.11 13.55
C LEU A 65 -9.41 9.53 13.29
N ALA A 66 -10.20 10.08 14.20
CA ALA A 66 -10.70 11.45 14.10
C ALA A 66 -9.59 12.47 14.32
N PRO A 67 -9.71 13.71 13.81
CA PRO A 67 -8.72 14.77 14.06
C PRO A 67 -8.46 14.97 15.55
N GLY A 68 -7.20 14.92 15.95
CA GLY A 68 -6.78 15.11 17.35
C GLY A 68 -7.09 13.95 18.29
N ALA A 69 -7.71 12.87 17.82
CA ALA A 69 -7.95 11.69 18.63
C ALA A 69 -6.66 10.89 18.85
N ALA A 70 -6.48 10.36 20.07
CA ALA A 70 -5.36 9.49 20.41
C ALA A 70 -5.61 8.02 20.03
N ILE A 71 -6.87 7.64 19.82
CA ILE A 71 -7.31 6.26 19.56
C ILE A 71 -8.34 6.29 18.44
N ALA A 72 -8.22 5.35 17.50
CA ALA A 72 -9.20 5.19 16.43
C ALA A 72 -10.41 4.38 16.89
N ASP A 73 -11.58 4.77 16.41
CA ASP A 73 -12.83 4.05 16.59
C ASP A 73 -13.09 3.05 15.45
N THR A 74 -13.93 2.04 15.70
CA THR A 74 -14.47 1.21 14.63
C THR A 74 -15.51 2.01 13.84
N PHE A 75 -15.16 2.33 12.58
CA PHE A 75 -16.08 3.01 11.67
C PHE A 75 -17.16 2.06 11.13
N LEU A 76 -16.73 0.91 10.58
CA LEU A 76 -17.63 -0.07 9.96
C LEU A 76 -17.22 -1.50 10.31
N ARG A 77 -18.21 -2.32 10.71
CA ARG A 77 -18.07 -3.76 10.93
C ARG A 77 -19.42 -4.46 10.69
N PRO A 78 -19.48 -5.56 9.89
CA PRO A 78 -18.40 -6.12 9.07
C PRO A 78 -18.04 -5.23 7.89
N SER A 79 -16.75 -5.20 7.50
CA SER A 79 -16.25 -4.44 6.35
C SER A 79 -16.25 -5.22 5.04
N GLY A 80 -16.64 -6.50 5.06
CA GLY A 80 -16.48 -7.41 3.93
C GLY A 80 -15.02 -7.75 3.64
N ARG A 81 -14.16 -7.73 4.69
CA ARG A 81 -12.71 -7.87 4.59
C ARG A 81 -12.08 -6.80 3.68
N ALA A 82 -12.51 -5.56 3.88
CA ALA A 82 -11.94 -4.43 3.16
C ALA A 82 -10.42 -4.37 3.35
N ASN A 83 -9.69 -4.06 2.28
CA ASN A 83 -8.26 -3.87 2.21
C ASN A 83 -7.96 -2.42 1.80
N GLY A 84 -7.63 -2.13 0.54
CA GLY A 84 -7.39 -0.79 0.05
C GLY A 84 -8.62 0.11 0.14
N LEU A 85 -8.41 1.36 0.54
CA LEU A 85 -9.41 2.40 0.66
C LEU A 85 -8.95 3.66 -0.08
N MET A 86 -9.89 4.38 -0.69
CA MET A 86 -9.64 5.72 -1.21
C MET A 86 -10.93 6.53 -1.21
N PHE A 87 -10.87 7.82 -0.87
CA PHE A 87 -12.00 8.71 -1.06
C PHE A 87 -12.08 9.20 -2.49
N ASP A 88 -13.28 9.23 -3.05
CA ASP A 88 -13.53 9.88 -4.33
C ASP A 88 -13.68 11.40 -4.17
N ALA A 89 -13.69 12.15 -5.28
CA ALA A 89 -13.83 13.61 -5.28
C ALA A 89 -15.14 14.13 -4.66
N LYS A 90 -16.14 13.25 -4.48
CA LYS A 90 -17.42 13.56 -3.84
C LYS A 90 -17.40 13.28 -2.33
N GLY A 91 -16.32 12.65 -1.82
CA GLY A 91 -16.15 12.30 -0.42
C GLY A 91 -16.74 10.96 -0.02
N PHE A 92 -17.13 10.11 -0.97
CA PHE A 92 -17.48 8.71 -0.67
C PHE A 92 -16.23 7.85 -0.52
N LEU A 93 -16.25 6.92 0.42
CA LEU A 93 -15.17 5.96 0.61
C LEU A 93 -15.36 4.78 -0.34
N ILE A 94 -14.40 4.57 -1.24
CA ILE A 94 -14.34 3.40 -2.11
C ILE A 94 -13.46 2.36 -1.42
N ALA A 95 -13.91 1.09 -1.39
CA ALA A 95 -13.22 0.02 -0.70
C ALA A 95 -13.12 -1.24 -1.56
N CYS A 96 -11.93 -1.80 -1.59
CA CYS A 96 -11.67 -3.14 -2.09
C CYS A 96 -12.06 -4.15 -1.01
N GLN A 97 -13.15 -4.88 -1.17
CA GLN A 97 -13.52 -5.98 -0.29
C GLN A 97 -12.87 -7.28 -0.77
N GLY A 98 -11.92 -7.77 0.00
CA GLY A 98 -11.13 -8.95 -0.34
C GLY A 98 -11.85 -10.28 -0.12
N ASN A 99 -11.10 -11.38 -0.20
CA ASN A 99 -11.59 -12.74 0.06
C ASN A 99 -11.29 -13.17 1.49
N GLU A 100 -12.08 -14.09 2.00
CA GLU A 100 -11.81 -14.79 3.24
C GLU A 100 -12.22 -16.26 3.15
N LYS A 101 -11.42 -17.12 3.81
CA LYS A 101 -11.77 -18.53 3.99
C LYS A 101 -13.11 -18.64 4.74
N GLY A 102 -14.06 -19.38 4.15
CA GLY A 102 -15.41 -19.50 4.69
C GLY A 102 -16.40 -18.46 4.15
N GLY A 103 -16.03 -17.63 3.15
CA GLY A 103 -16.96 -16.76 2.43
C GLY A 103 -17.35 -15.47 3.14
N LEU A 104 -16.58 -15.03 4.15
CA LEU A 104 -16.83 -13.78 4.89
C LEU A 104 -16.39 -12.52 4.14
N GLY A 105 -15.58 -12.65 3.09
CA GLY A 105 -15.10 -11.55 2.25
C GLY A 105 -16.10 -11.15 1.18
N GLY A 106 -16.08 -9.87 0.80
CA GLY A 106 -16.99 -9.33 -0.22
C GLY A 106 -16.64 -9.75 -1.65
N ARG A 107 -15.35 -9.84 -1.98
CA ARG A 107 -14.81 -10.08 -3.33
C ARG A 107 -15.40 -9.11 -4.36
N ARG A 108 -15.35 -7.80 -4.04
CA ARG A 108 -16.03 -6.75 -4.81
C ARG A 108 -15.49 -5.36 -4.49
N ILE A 109 -15.84 -4.39 -5.32
CA ILE A 109 -15.62 -2.97 -5.06
C ILE A 109 -16.94 -2.36 -4.58
N VAL A 110 -16.87 -1.62 -3.47
CA VAL A 110 -18.04 -0.94 -2.89
C VAL A 110 -17.77 0.55 -2.70
N ARG A 111 -18.85 1.33 -2.76
CA ARG A 111 -18.91 2.71 -2.31
C ARG A 111 -19.58 2.74 -0.94
N ILE A 112 -19.00 3.46 0.00
CA ILE A 112 -19.49 3.62 1.36
C ILE A 112 -19.74 5.10 1.61
N ASP A 113 -20.92 5.46 2.03
CA ASP A 113 -21.22 6.80 2.51
C ASP A 113 -20.60 6.98 3.91
N PRO A 114 -19.67 7.93 4.12
CA PRO A 114 -19.00 8.08 5.40
C PRO A 114 -19.89 8.56 6.54
N ILE A 115 -21.09 9.07 6.23
CA ILE A 115 -22.08 9.56 7.20
C ILE A 115 -23.08 8.47 7.56
N SER A 116 -23.80 7.94 6.58
CA SER A 116 -24.82 6.90 6.79
C SER A 116 -24.25 5.50 6.96
N LYS A 117 -23.00 5.27 6.51
CA LYS A 117 -22.34 3.96 6.44
C LYS A 117 -23.01 2.98 5.47
N GLU A 118 -23.93 3.47 4.64
CA GLU A 118 -24.55 2.67 3.60
C GLU A 118 -23.52 2.22 2.57
N GLN A 119 -23.59 0.95 2.17
CA GLN A 119 -22.70 0.36 1.20
C GLN A 119 -23.45 0.07 -0.10
N THR A 120 -22.95 0.60 -1.21
CA THR A 120 -23.43 0.30 -2.56
C THR A 120 -22.37 -0.49 -3.32
N VAL A 121 -22.73 -1.64 -3.88
CA VAL A 121 -21.83 -2.42 -4.74
C VAL A 121 -21.63 -1.69 -6.06
N ILE A 122 -20.36 -1.44 -6.42
CA ILE A 122 -19.99 -0.89 -7.73
C ILE A 122 -19.84 -2.04 -8.72
N VAL A 123 -19.04 -3.07 -8.36
CA VAL A 123 -18.83 -4.26 -9.19
C VAL A 123 -18.41 -5.44 -8.31
N ASP A 124 -18.90 -6.63 -8.64
CA ASP A 124 -18.60 -7.88 -7.91
C ASP A 124 -18.21 -9.06 -8.81
N LYS A 125 -18.30 -8.90 -10.14
CA LYS A 125 -18.01 -9.95 -11.13
C LYS A 125 -17.37 -9.39 -12.39
N TYR A 126 -16.55 -10.22 -13.03
CA TYR A 126 -16.02 -10.01 -14.37
C TYR A 126 -16.30 -11.25 -15.21
N ASN A 127 -16.93 -11.10 -16.41
CA ASN A 127 -17.30 -12.21 -17.30
C ASN A 127 -18.04 -13.37 -16.60
N GLY A 128 -18.86 -13.05 -15.58
CA GLY A 128 -19.66 -14.03 -14.83
C GLY A 128 -18.96 -14.61 -13.60
N GLY A 129 -17.63 -14.55 -13.49
CA GLY A 129 -16.87 -15.00 -12.32
C GLY A 129 -16.67 -13.88 -11.30
N ARG A 130 -16.58 -14.25 -10.00
CA ARG A 130 -16.26 -13.31 -8.92
C ARG A 130 -14.78 -12.98 -8.92
N PHE A 131 -14.43 -11.77 -8.49
CA PHE A 131 -13.04 -11.38 -8.28
C PHE A 131 -12.31 -12.30 -7.31
N ASN A 132 -10.98 -12.36 -7.40
CA ASN A 132 -10.15 -13.18 -6.52
C ASN A 132 -10.16 -12.62 -5.08
N SER A 133 -9.52 -11.47 -4.92
CA SER A 133 -9.45 -10.75 -3.63
C SER A 133 -9.07 -9.30 -3.88
N PRO A 134 -9.99 -8.43 -4.36
CA PRO A 134 -9.67 -7.02 -4.59
C PRO A 134 -8.85 -6.43 -3.44
N ASN A 135 -7.70 -5.83 -3.79
CA ASN A 135 -6.67 -5.48 -2.82
C ASN A 135 -6.49 -3.96 -2.70
N ASP A 136 -5.99 -3.28 -3.73
CA ASP A 136 -5.73 -1.85 -3.68
C ASP A 136 -6.37 -1.12 -4.87
N LEU A 137 -6.50 0.20 -4.80
CA LEU A 137 -7.18 0.99 -5.82
C LEU A 137 -6.60 2.40 -5.97
N CYS A 138 -6.76 2.95 -7.18
CA CYS A 138 -6.65 4.38 -7.42
C CYS A 138 -7.83 4.85 -8.28
N ILE A 139 -8.10 6.17 -8.23
CA ILE A 139 -9.22 6.81 -8.93
C ILE A 139 -8.66 7.95 -9.78
N ASP A 140 -9.09 8.06 -11.02
CA ASP A 140 -8.72 9.16 -11.90
C ASP A 140 -9.70 10.35 -11.78
N LYS A 141 -9.38 11.46 -12.46
CA LYS A 141 -10.20 12.70 -12.44
C LYS A 141 -11.59 12.51 -13.06
N ALA A 142 -11.76 11.53 -13.94
CA ALA A 142 -13.06 11.15 -14.49
C ALA A 142 -13.89 10.30 -13.51
N GLY A 143 -13.29 9.85 -12.41
CA GLY A 143 -13.91 8.98 -11.40
C GLY A 143 -13.86 7.50 -11.78
N ARG A 144 -13.04 7.11 -12.76
CA ARG A 144 -12.82 5.70 -13.08
C ARG A 144 -11.92 5.09 -12.00
N ILE A 145 -12.29 3.90 -11.55
CA ILE A 145 -11.62 3.18 -10.47
C ILE A 145 -10.76 2.10 -11.09
N TYR A 146 -9.45 2.15 -10.84
CA TYR A 146 -8.51 1.08 -11.14
C TYR A 146 -8.26 0.30 -9.87
N PHE A 147 -8.32 -1.02 -9.94
CA PHE A 147 -8.08 -1.86 -8.76
C PHE A 147 -7.34 -3.13 -9.10
N THR A 148 -6.58 -3.64 -8.14
CA THR A 148 -5.81 -4.87 -8.23
C THR A 148 -6.59 -6.03 -7.62
N ASP A 149 -6.44 -7.22 -8.21
CA ASP A 149 -7.16 -8.43 -7.80
C ASP A 149 -6.22 -9.65 -7.65
N PRO A 150 -5.25 -9.58 -6.71
CA PRO A 150 -4.34 -10.67 -6.44
C PRO A 150 -5.00 -11.81 -5.67
N TYR A 151 -4.24 -12.91 -5.46
CA TYR A 151 -4.66 -14.01 -4.60
C TYR A 151 -3.49 -14.61 -3.82
N TYR A 152 -3.53 -14.53 -2.50
CA TYR A 152 -2.43 -14.91 -1.62
C TYR A 152 -2.56 -16.30 -0.98
N SER A 153 -3.72 -16.97 -1.10
CA SER A 153 -3.88 -18.32 -0.58
C SER A 153 -3.22 -19.36 -1.49
N PRO A 154 -2.57 -20.40 -0.93
CA PRO A 154 -2.09 -21.54 -1.72
C PRO A 154 -3.23 -22.40 -2.28
N ASP A 155 -4.40 -22.38 -1.64
CA ASP A 155 -5.61 -23.07 -2.13
C ASP A 155 -6.29 -22.20 -3.20
N ARG A 156 -6.13 -22.57 -4.46
CA ARG A 156 -6.66 -21.84 -5.61
C ARG A 156 -8.04 -22.33 -6.08
N SER A 157 -8.65 -23.27 -5.34
CA SER A 157 -9.96 -23.86 -5.71
C SER A 157 -11.11 -22.83 -5.71
N MET A 158 -10.92 -21.68 -5.08
CA MET A 158 -11.91 -20.61 -5.01
C MET A 158 -11.85 -19.61 -6.19
N LEU A 159 -10.85 -19.74 -7.07
CA LEU A 159 -10.68 -18.81 -8.19
C LEU A 159 -11.70 -19.12 -9.31
N GLU A 160 -12.35 -18.07 -9.81
CA GLU A 160 -13.40 -18.14 -10.83
C GLU A 160 -13.01 -17.44 -12.13
N LEU A 161 -11.81 -16.81 -12.19
CA LEU A 161 -11.33 -15.98 -13.31
C LEU A 161 -10.11 -16.61 -14.01
N ASP A 162 -10.16 -17.92 -14.31
CA ASP A 162 -9.13 -18.66 -15.03
C ASP A 162 -7.72 -18.55 -14.40
N ASP A 163 -7.65 -18.47 -13.07
CA ASP A 163 -6.40 -18.30 -12.31
C ASP A 163 -5.61 -17.02 -12.66
N VAL A 164 -6.28 -16.00 -13.18
CA VAL A 164 -5.65 -14.71 -13.52
C VAL A 164 -5.73 -13.77 -12.34
N GLU A 165 -4.57 -13.32 -11.88
CA GLU A 165 -4.43 -12.21 -10.94
C GLU A 165 -4.27 -10.92 -11.77
N GLY A 166 -5.31 -10.09 -11.84
CA GLY A 166 -5.40 -9.01 -12.82
C GLY A 166 -5.50 -7.60 -12.20
N VAL A 167 -5.37 -6.61 -13.07
CA VAL A 167 -5.76 -5.23 -12.78
C VAL A 167 -6.98 -4.89 -13.62
N TYR A 168 -7.95 -4.26 -13.00
CA TYR A 168 -9.22 -3.91 -13.63
C TYR A 168 -9.47 -2.41 -13.56
N ARG A 169 -10.28 -1.90 -14.50
CA ARG A 169 -10.82 -0.54 -14.47
C ARG A 169 -12.34 -0.61 -14.62
N VAL A 170 -13.05 0.20 -13.84
CA VAL A 170 -14.51 0.32 -13.88
C VAL A 170 -14.92 1.78 -13.70
N ASN A 171 -16.02 2.21 -14.32
CA ASN A 171 -16.60 3.51 -14.07
C ASN A 171 -17.24 3.55 -12.66
N SER A 172 -17.36 4.74 -12.09
CA SER A 172 -17.92 4.92 -10.74
C SER A 172 -19.38 4.46 -10.58
N ASP A 173 -20.10 4.26 -11.69
CA ASP A 173 -21.48 3.73 -11.74
C ASP A 173 -21.52 2.19 -11.97
N GLY A 174 -20.37 1.52 -12.04
CA GLY A 174 -20.24 0.09 -12.27
C GLY A 174 -20.24 -0.33 -13.73
N THR A 175 -20.39 0.60 -14.67
CA THR A 175 -20.32 0.32 -16.12
C THR A 175 -18.88 0.30 -16.63
N GLY A 176 -18.64 -0.18 -17.84
CA GLY A 176 -17.34 -0.11 -18.51
C GLY A 176 -16.23 -0.93 -17.83
N LEU A 177 -16.58 -1.99 -17.10
CA LEU A 177 -15.60 -2.87 -16.47
C LEU A 177 -14.75 -3.56 -17.53
N VAL A 178 -13.43 -3.41 -17.40
CA VAL A 178 -12.44 -4.03 -18.26
C VAL A 178 -11.23 -4.51 -17.45
N ARG A 179 -10.64 -5.66 -17.81
CA ARG A 179 -9.35 -6.09 -17.29
C ARG A 179 -8.26 -5.41 -18.12
N VAL A 180 -7.50 -4.52 -17.50
CA VAL A 180 -6.47 -3.70 -18.16
C VAL A 180 -5.09 -4.35 -18.15
N LEU A 181 -4.80 -5.21 -17.15
CA LEU A 181 -3.59 -6.03 -17.09
C LEU A 181 -3.95 -7.44 -16.64
N ASP A 182 -3.20 -8.42 -17.16
CA ASP A 182 -3.24 -9.82 -16.72
C ASP A 182 -1.88 -10.23 -16.12
N ASN A 183 -1.78 -11.48 -15.67
CA ASN A 183 -0.60 -12.02 -15.01
C ASN A 183 0.58 -12.35 -15.95
N LYS A 184 0.57 -11.91 -17.21
CA LYS A 184 1.71 -12.11 -18.13
C LYS A 184 2.87 -11.15 -17.83
N ILE A 185 2.57 -9.98 -17.27
CA ILE A 185 3.57 -8.95 -16.96
C ILE A 185 3.65 -8.73 -15.44
N VAL A 186 2.50 -8.49 -14.80
CA VAL A 186 2.39 -8.31 -13.34
C VAL A 186 1.79 -9.58 -12.77
N ALA A 187 2.62 -10.42 -12.17
CA ALA A 187 2.18 -11.76 -11.75
C ALA A 187 1.27 -11.73 -10.53
N ARG A 188 1.46 -10.75 -9.62
CA ARG A 188 0.62 -10.53 -8.45
C ARG A 188 0.50 -9.04 -8.16
N PRO A 189 -0.44 -8.34 -8.81
CA PRO A 189 -0.63 -6.91 -8.62
C PRO A 189 -1.08 -6.60 -7.20
N ASN A 190 -0.46 -5.55 -6.59
CA ASN A 190 -0.82 -5.07 -5.25
C ASN A 190 -1.03 -3.55 -5.32
N GLY A 191 -0.10 -2.74 -4.83
CA GLY A 191 -0.22 -1.30 -4.86
C GLY A 191 -0.40 -0.74 -6.26
N ILE A 192 -1.24 0.29 -6.39
CA ILE A 192 -1.59 0.90 -7.67
C ILE A 192 -1.75 2.41 -7.52
N ALA A 193 -1.22 3.18 -8.46
CA ALA A 193 -1.39 4.62 -8.51
C ALA A 193 -1.47 5.11 -9.95
N ILE A 194 -2.12 6.25 -10.17
CA ILE A 194 -2.16 6.94 -11.46
C ILE A 194 -1.47 8.29 -11.34
N SER A 195 -0.65 8.66 -12.35
CA SER A 195 0.03 9.97 -12.39
C SER A 195 -0.97 11.12 -12.41
N GLN A 196 -0.53 12.31 -11.95
CA GLN A 196 -1.40 13.49 -11.88
C GLN A 196 -1.91 13.96 -13.24
N ASP A 197 -1.14 13.71 -14.31
CA ASP A 197 -1.52 13.98 -15.69
C ASP A 197 -2.34 12.86 -16.33
N GLU A 198 -2.55 11.76 -15.58
CA GLU A 198 -3.30 10.56 -15.97
C GLU A 198 -2.73 9.82 -17.20
N LYS A 199 -1.43 10.01 -17.46
CA LYS A 199 -0.74 9.37 -18.58
C LYS A 199 0.04 8.12 -18.19
N THR A 200 0.18 7.83 -16.89
CA THR A 200 0.93 6.68 -16.41
C THR A 200 0.19 5.97 -15.27
N LEU A 201 0.02 4.65 -15.40
CA LEU A 201 -0.44 3.77 -14.34
C LEU A 201 0.78 3.06 -13.73
N TYR A 202 0.96 3.18 -12.42
CA TYR A 202 2.00 2.51 -11.66
C TYR A 202 1.41 1.31 -10.95
N VAL A 203 2.08 0.15 -11.03
CA VAL A 203 1.63 -1.09 -10.39
C VAL A 203 2.80 -1.79 -9.73
N VAL A 204 2.62 -2.20 -8.48
CA VAL A 204 3.56 -3.08 -7.78
C VAL A 204 3.24 -4.53 -8.08
N ASP A 205 4.24 -5.31 -8.46
CA ASP A 205 4.19 -6.77 -8.47
C ASP A 205 4.74 -7.30 -7.13
N ASN A 206 3.85 -7.83 -6.29
CA ASN A 206 4.19 -8.41 -4.97
C ASN A 206 4.27 -9.94 -5.03
N ASN A 207 4.78 -10.51 -6.12
CA ASN A 207 4.89 -11.95 -6.22
C ASN A 207 5.96 -12.49 -5.24
N PRO A 208 5.62 -13.45 -4.35
CA PRO A 208 6.59 -14.06 -3.46
C PRO A 208 7.62 -14.96 -4.19
N VAL A 209 7.34 -15.33 -5.43
CA VAL A 209 8.25 -16.12 -6.28
C VAL A 209 9.16 -15.16 -7.02
N VAL A 210 10.45 -15.18 -6.69
CA VAL A 210 11.47 -14.36 -7.35
C VAL A 210 11.71 -14.81 -8.80
N PRO A 211 12.06 -13.87 -9.71
CA PRO A 211 12.47 -12.48 -9.51
C PRO A 211 11.40 -11.43 -9.87
N GLN A 212 10.17 -11.57 -9.43
CA GLN A 212 9.03 -10.79 -9.92
C GLN A 212 8.54 -9.72 -8.92
N ARG A 213 9.42 -9.17 -8.06
CA ARG A 213 9.07 -8.12 -7.10
C ARG A 213 9.46 -6.77 -7.64
N LYS A 214 8.60 -6.18 -8.47
CA LYS A 214 8.95 -5.00 -9.26
C LYS A 214 7.93 -3.88 -9.11
N LEU A 215 8.41 -2.67 -9.35
CA LEU A 215 7.56 -1.51 -9.61
C LEU A 215 7.52 -1.26 -11.11
N TRP A 216 6.32 -1.26 -11.68
CA TRP A 216 6.06 -1.09 -13.09
C TRP A 216 5.37 0.24 -13.39
N ALA A 217 5.64 0.81 -14.56
CA ALA A 217 4.92 1.93 -15.14
C ALA A 217 4.36 1.55 -16.52
N PHE A 218 3.09 1.86 -16.74
CA PHE A 218 2.35 1.62 -17.97
C PHE A 218 1.86 2.97 -18.52
N ASP A 219 2.22 3.30 -19.75
CA ASP A 219 1.67 4.48 -20.42
C ASP A 219 0.19 4.25 -20.71
N LEU A 220 -0.63 5.27 -20.53
CA LEU A 220 -2.07 5.23 -20.75
C LEU A 220 -2.46 6.07 -21.96
N ASP A 221 -3.44 5.57 -22.76
CA ASP A 221 -4.12 6.35 -23.78
C ASP A 221 -5.16 7.31 -23.16
N ASP A 222 -5.85 8.08 -24.00
CA ASP A 222 -6.86 9.04 -23.56
C ASP A 222 -8.11 8.37 -22.93
N GLU A 223 -8.31 7.08 -23.17
CA GLU A 223 -9.34 6.29 -22.55
C GLU A 223 -8.89 5.69 -21.20
N GLY A 224 -7.60 5.87 -20.83
CA GLY A 224 -6.99 5.34 -19.61
C GLY A 224 -6.71 3.85 -19.69
N LEU A 225 -6.42 3.33 -20.88
CA LEU A 225 -6.00 1.94 -21.10
C LEU A 225 -4.49 1.88 -21.30
N PRO A 226 -3.81 0.87 -20.75
CA PRO A 226 -2.38 0.67 -20.97
C PRO A 226 -2.05 0.48 -22.44
N VAL A 227 -1.04 1.20 -22.93
CA VAL A 227 -0.52 1.12 -24.30
C VAL A 227 1.00 0.95 -24.28
N GLY A 228 1.53 0.44 -25.42
CA GLY A 228 2.97 0.28 -25.59
C GLY A 228 3.57 -0.82 -24.72
N LYS A 229 4.86 -0.66 -24.40
CA LYS A 229 5.60 -1.59 -23.55
C LYS A 229 5.71 -1.01 -22.15
N PRO A 230 5.49 -1.83 -21.09
CA PRO A 230 5.69 -1.37 -19.73
C PRO A 230 7.17 -1.04 -19.47
N ARG A 231 7.39 -0.10 -18.54
CA ARG A 231 8.70 0.26 -18.04
C ARG A 231 8.89 -0.34 -16.64
N GLU A 232 9.98 -1.08 -16.45
CA GLU A 232 10.40 -1.49 -15.13
C GLU A 232 11.08 -0.29 -14.45
N LEU A 233 10.50 0.21 -13.37
CA LEU A 233 11.05 1.33 -12.62
C LEU A 233 12.02 0.87 -11.53
N HIS A 234 11.71 -0.26 -10.86
CA HIS A 234 12.54 -0.79 -9.81
C HIS A 234 12.35 -2.29 -9.64
N ASP A 235 13.45 -3.00 -9.36
CA ASP A 235 13.47 -4.42 -8.97
C ASP A 235 13.90 -4.55 -7.51
N PHE A 236 12.97 -4.99 -6.66
CA PHE A 236 13.23 -5.23 -5.23
C PHE A 236 14.06 -6.49 -4.97
N GLY A 237 14.39 -7.27 -6.00
CA GLY A 237 15.24 -8.46 -5.92
C GLY A 237 14.68 -9.52 -4.98
N MET A 238 15.60 -10.07 -4.14
CA MET A 238 15.28 -11.14 -3.19
C MET A 238 14.68 -10.65 -1.87
N GLY A 239 14.65 -9.35 -1.60
CA GLY A 239 14.04 -8.76 -0.41
C GLY A 239 12.51 -8.74 -0.50
N ARG A 240 11.83 -8.37 0.58
CA ARG A 240 10.39 -8.10 0.52
C ARG A 240 10.15 -6.92 -0.43
N GLY A 241 9.37 -7.15 -1.47
CA GLY A 241 9.03 -6.16 -2.49
C GLY A 241 8.04 -5.12 -2.02
N GLY A 242 7.59 -4.30 -2.97
CA GLY A 242 6.58 -3.28 -2.74
C GLY A 242 5.22 -3.89 -2.36
N ASP A 243 4.40 -3.09 -1.68
CA ASP A 243 3.03 -3.42 -1.28
C ASP A 243 2.10 -2.29 -1.77
N GLY A 244 1.52 -1.46 -0.92
CA GLY A 244 0.74 -0.30 -1.32
C GLY A 244 1.59 0.91 -1.71
N MET A 245 0.94 1.93 -2.29
CA MET A 245 1.62 3.18 -2.66
C MET A 245 0.68 4.39 -2.70
N CYS A 246 1.29 5.58 -2.56
CA CYS A 246 0.67 6.87 -2.86
C CYS A 246 1.65 7.79 -3.59
N MET A 247 1.24 9.02 -3.90
CA MET A 247 2.03 9.97 -4.68
C MET A 247 2.02 11.35 -4.01
N ASP A 248 3.11 12.12 -4.18
CA ASP A 248 3.15 13.53 -3.81
C ASP A 248 2.84 14.47 -4.98
N ASN A 249 2.72 15.78 -4.70
CA ASN A 249 2.44 16.81 -5.71
C ASN A 249 3.61 17.08 -6.66
N ALA A 250 4.81 16.58 -6.36
CA ALA A 250 5.95 16.61 -7.27
C ALA A 250 5.99 15.40 -8.23
N GLY A 251 5.07 14.43 -8.05
CA GLY A 251 4.99 13.21 -8.85
C GLY A 251 5.88 12.08 -8.33
N ASN A 252 6.46 12.21 -7.13
CA ASN A 252 7.21 11.11 -6.55
C ASN A 252 6.26 10.03 -6.01
N LEU A 253 6.67 8.77 -6.18
CA LEU A 253 5.96 7.58 -5.71
C LEU A 253 6.47 7.20 -4.31
N TYR A 254 5.57 7.02 -3.38
CA TYR A 254 5.84 6.54 -2.02
C TYR A 254 5.36 5.09 -1.92
N VAL A 255 6.29 4.14 -2.06
CA VAL A 255 6.01 2.70 -2.13
C VAL A 255 6.40 2.04 -0.83
N THR A 256 5.46 1.43 -0.14
CA THR A 256 5.74 0.65 1.08
C THR A 256 6.42 -0.66 0.70
N ALA A 257 7.51 -1.02 1.38
CA ALA A 257 8.27 -2.23 1.07
C ALA A 257 9.17 -2.68 2.23
N GLY A 258 9.86 -3.78 2.01
CA GLY A 258 10.96 -4.23 2.84
C GLY A 258 10.57 -4.91 4.15
N ALA A 259 11.59 -5.37 4.89
CA ALA A 259 11.43 -6.05 6.16
C ALA A 259 12.63 -5.78 7.09
N ASN A 260 12.39 -5.78 8.42
CA ASN A 260 13.41 -5.66 9.45
C ASN A 260 13.85 -7.03 9.97
N ARG A 261 13.06 -8.08 9.72
CA ARG A 261 13.38 -9.48 10.08
C ARG A 261 13.27 -10.39 8.86
N LYS A 262 13.98 -11.49 8.90
CA LYS A 262 14.03 -12.45 7.80
C LYS A 262 12.72 -13.25 7.72
N TYR A 263 12.16 -13.33 6.52
CA TYR A 263 11.05 -14.21 6.17
C TYR A 263 11.55 -15.35 5.27
N PRO A 264 10.83 -16.48 5.19
CA PRO A 264 11.19 -17.56 4.26
C PRO A 264 11.33 -17.04 2.82
N ASN A 265 12.39 -17.45 2.13
CA ASN A 265 12.69 -17.09 0.74
C ASN A 265 12.87 -15.58 0.49
N GLN A 266 13.22 -14.81 1.52
CA GLN A 266 13.55 -13.39 1.43
C GLN A 266 14.85 -13.08 2.14
N ASN A 267 15.62 -12.11 1.63
CA ASN A 267 16.75 -11.53 2.31
C ASN A 267 16.36 -10.19 2.98
N LEU A 268 17.31 -9.50 3.58
CA LEU A 268 17.11 -8.21 4.26
C LEU A 268 17.71 -7.03 3.48
N ASP A 269 17.91 -7.18 2.17
CA ASP A 269 18.47 -6.11 1.34
C ASP A 269 17.52 -4.89 1.28
N ASN A 270 16.22 -5.15 1.42
CA ASN A 270 15.20 -4.11 1.50
C ASN A 270 14.74 -3.94 2.95
N PRO A 271 15.22 -2.92 3.67
CA PRO A 271 14.75 -2.62 5.01
C PRO A 271 13.29 -2.12 5.02
N ALA A 272 12.54 -2.43 6.08
CA ALA A 272 11.15 -2.00 6.22
C ALA A 272 11.02 -0.47 6.17
N GLY A 273 10.14 0.04 5.28
CA GLY A 273 9.95 1.47 5.11
C GLY A 273 9.08 1.85 3.92
N VAL A 274 9.02 3.14 3.67
CA VAL A 274 8.43 3.73 2.47
C VAL A 274 9.56 4.20 1.57
N TYR A 275 9.65 3.63 0.39
CA TYR A 275 10.64 3.93 -0.64
C TYR A 275 10.10 5.05 -1.51
N VAL A 276 10.81 6.16 -1.58
CA VAL A 276 10.42 7.33 -2.38
C VAL A 276 11.16 7.30 -3.69
N PHE A 277 10.43 7.14 -4.79
CA PHE A 277 10.97 7.14 -6.14
C PHE A 277 10.53 8.38 -6.91
N SER A 278 11.35 8.88 -7.82
CA SER A 278 10.87 9.79 -8.87
C SER A 278 9.90 9.05 -9.80
N SER A 279 9.19 9.80 -10.66
CA SER A 279 8.33 9.22 -11.70
C SER A 279 9.10 8.34 -12.70
N ASP A 280 10.42 8.51 -12.79
CA ASP A 280 11.31 7.75 -13.66
C ASP A 280 11.92 6.52 -12.99
N GLY A 281 11.68 6.33 -11.68
CA GLY A 281 12.13 5.18 -10.91
C GLY A 281 13.41 5.41 -10.11
N ASP A 282 13.97 6.63 -10.07
CA ASP A 282 15.15 6.94 -9.28
C ASP A 282 14.79 6.98 -7.79
N LEU A 283 15.48 6.18 -6.97
CA LEU A 283 15.28 6.16 -5.52
C LEU A 283 15.80 7.46 -4.89
N GLN A 284 14.87 8.26 -4.34
CA GLN A 284 15.15 9.53 -3.67
C GLN A 284 15.48 9.36 -2.17
N GLY A 285 14.95 8.30 -1.55
CA GLY A 285 15.20 8.01 -0.15
C GLY A 285 14.28 6.92 0.41
N ILE A 286 14.51 6.54 1.65
CA ILE A 286 13.71 5.54 2.38
C ILE A 286 13.29 6.10 3.73
N ILE A 287 12.00 6.19 3.97
CA ILE A 287 11.43 6.51 5.28
C ILE A 287 11.35 5.21 6.06
N ARG A 288 12.27 5.03 7.04
CA ARG A 288 12.35 3.79 7.82
C ARG A 288 11.15 3.65 8.75
N VAL A 289 10.55 2.46 8.77
CA VAL A 289 9.46 2.11 9.69
C VAL A 289 9.97 1.03 10.65
N PRO A 290 9.80 1.20 11.98
CA PRO A 290 10.36 0.26 12.95
C PRO A 290 9.61 -1.08 13.02
N GLU A 291 8.46 -1.21 12.38
CA GLU A 291 7.64 -2.41 12.33
C GLU A 291 7.72 -3.09 10.96
N ASP A 292 7.61 -4.43 10.96
CA ASP A 292 7.53 -5.24 9.75
C ASP A 292 6.13 -5.21 9.12
N MET A 293 6.05 -5.70 7.90
CA MET A 293 4.81 -5.71 7.12
C MET A 293 4.30 -4.29 6.91
N VAL A 294 5.17 -3.41 6.38
CA VAL A 294 4.76 -2.10 5.90
C VAL A 294 3.88 -2.32 4.68
N THR A 295 2.60 -2.03 4.79
CA THR A 295 1.58 -2.49 3.85
C THR A 295 1.12 -1.40 2.90
N ASN A 296 0.76 -0.19 3.41
CA ASN A 296 0.25 0.86 2.55
C ASN A 296 0.52 2.25 3.16
N CYS A 297 0.27 3.32 2.41
CA CYS A 297 0.41 4.68 2.89
C CYS A 297 -0.53 5.66 2.17
N CYS A 298 -0.87 6.75 2.86
CA CYS A 298 -1.58 7.88 2.25
C CYS A 298 -1.12 9.20 2.86
N PHE A 299 -1.22 10.26 2.08
CA PHE A 299 -1.02 11.61 2.57
C PHE A 299 -2.26 12.17 3.25
N GLY A 300 -2.05 13.05 4.23
CA GLY A 300 -3.11 13.76 4.93
C GLY A 300 -2.58 14.93 5.76
N GLY A 301 -3.38 15.34 6.74
CA GLY A 301 -3.14 16.58 7.50
C GLY A 301 -3.69 17.80 6.75
N SER A 302 -3.94 18.91 7.46
CA SER A 302 -4.52 20.13 6.87
C SER A 302 -3.67 20.73 5.74
N ASP A 303 -2.36 20.47 5.75
CA ASP A 303 -1.41 20.91 4.72
C ASP A 303 -0.95 19.79 3.78
N MET A 304 -1.57 18.60 3.89
CA MET A 304 -1.23 17.40 3.11
C MET A 304 0.25 16.98 3.21
N LYS A 305 0.93 17.32 4.31
CA LYS A 305 2.34 16.96 4.55
C LYS A 305 2.51 15.91 5.65
N THR A 306 1.46 15.24 6.05
CA THR A 306 1.56 14.08 6.95
C THR A 306 1.37 12.81 6.13
N LEU A 307 2.38 11.95 6.11
CA LEU A 307 2.27 10.62 5.54
C LEU A 307 1.82 9.66 6.64
N TYR A 308 0.66 9.05 6.48
CA TYR A 308 0.16 7.96 7.30
C TYR A 308 0.58 6.64 6.67
N ILE A 309 1.08 5.70 7.49
CA ILE A 309 1.66 4.45 7.03
C ILE A 309 1.06 3.32 7.85
N THR A 310 0.47 2.33 7.20
CA THR A 310 0.06 1.09 7.84
C THR A 310 1.21 0.08 7.83
N ALA A 311 1.49 -0.52 8.99
CA ALA A 311 2.50 -1.55 9.11
C ALA A 311 2.11 -2.51 10.23
N GLY A 312 2.10 -3.80 9.93
CA GLY A 312 1.74 -4.84 10.88
C GLY A 312 0.40 -4.55 11.54
N LYS A 313 0.43 -4.15 12.81
CA LYS A 313 -0.76 -3.81 13.60
C LYS A 313 -0.85 -2.33 13.98
N THR A 314 -0.03 -1.47 13.38
CA THR A 314 0.10 -0.07 13.78
C THR A 314 -0.18 0.86 12.60
N LEU A 315 -0.89 1.96 12.87
CA LEU A 315 -0.92 3.13 12.00
C LEU A 315 0.18 4.09 12.46
N TRP A 316 1.14 4.34 11.58
CA TRP A 316 2.28 5.24 11.79
C TRP A 316 2.04 6.57 11.09
N GLN A 317 2.74 7.63 11.51
CA GLN A 317 2.74 8.90 10.81
C GLN A 317 4.12 9.55 10.82
N VAL A 318 4.38 10.34 9.77
CA VAL A 318 5.61 11.14 9.64
C VAL A 318 5.34 12.41 8.86
N ARG A 319 6.07 13.48 9.14
CA ARG A 319 5.98 14.73 8.38
C ARG A 319 6.91 14.69 7.18
N THR A 320 6.37 15.03 6.01
CA THR A 320 7.10 15.13 4.75
C THR A 320 7.39 16.59 4.39
N LYS A 321 8.41 16.79 3.56
CA LYS A 321 8.76 18.13 3.04
C LYS A 321 7.83 18.55 1.90
N VAL A 322 7.34 17.59 1.13
CA VAL A 322 6.48 17.79 -0.03
C VAL A 322 5.03 17.43 0.34
N GLU A 323 4.09 18.15 -0.25
CA GLU A 323 2.66 17.86 -0.11
C GLU A 323 2.27 16.63 -0.91
N GLY A 324 1.40 15.80 -0.32
CA GLY A 324 0.78 14.68 -1.01
C GLY A 324 -0.23 15.11 -2.08
N TYR A 325 -0.34 14.30 -3.10
CA TYR A 325 -1.41 14.41 -4.09
C TYR A 325 -2.71 13.81 -3.54
N ALA A 326 -3.81 14.53 -3.72
CA ALA A 326 -5.16 14.06 -3.36
C ALA A 326 -6.17 14.44 -4.45
N LEU A 327 -7.12 13.56 -4.67
CA LEU A 327 -8.19 13.74 -5.66
C LEU A 327 -9.19 14.83 -5.24
N TRP A 328 -9.44 15.00 -3.94
CA TRP A 328 -10.34 16.04 -3.41
C TRP A 328 -9.55 17.31 -3.07
N PRO A 329 -10.23 18.47 -2.93
CA PRO A 329 -9.61 19.67 -2.38
C PRO A 329 -9.07 19.44 -0.97
N LYS A 330 -7.99 20.14 -0.61
CA LYS A 330 -7.47 20.13 0.75
C LYS A 330 -8.52 20.64 1.74
N PRO A 331 -8.47 20.21 3.01
CA PRO A 331 -9.24 20.84 4.08
C PRO A 331 -8.93 22.35 4.13
N GLU A 332 -9.96 23.16 4.38
CA GLU A 332 -9.82 24.61 4.57
C GLU A 332 -9.12 24.93 5.90
#